data_13088e115633d18e468e5b4c958034e8
#
_entry.id   13088e115633d18e468e5b4c958034e8
#
_cell.length_a   1.000
_cell.length_b   1.000
_cell.length_c   1.000
_cell.angle_alpha   90.00
_cell.angle_beta   90.00
_cell.angle_gamma   90.00
#
_symmetry.space_group_name_H-M   'P 1'
#
loop_
_entity.id
_entity.type
_entity.pdbx_description
1 polymer ?
#
loop_
_entity_poly.entity_id
_entity_poly.type
_entity_poly.pdbx_seq_one_letter_code
_entity_poly.pdbx_strand_id
1 'polypeptide(L)'
;MPHLEPLPEAKDQIFDAVDNNWVDVHAPIWSRPFLKLSRMDRPIGTWLLLLPCWWGLLIGILNTGSPKLNDLWIFVGCAVGAVLMRGSGCTWNDINDRKIDAKVARTKLRPIPSGSVSVKKAAFWMVAQALMALFILLTFNTTAIILGFIAILPVAIYPFAKRFTWWPQFFLGIAFNWGVLLAFAASTNFLTWPCIILYLAGISWTLFYDTIYAHQDKEDDALVGVKSTAILLADSTKSWLFISLL
;
A
#
# COMPACT_ATOMS: atom_id res chain seq x y z
N MET A 1 13.56 50.73 7.62
CA MET A 1 12.54 49.67 7.51
C MET A 1 13.28 48.45 7.05
N PRO A 2 13.32 47.36 7.82
CA PRO A 2 13.94 46.12 7.36
C PRO A 2 13.10 45.55 6.21
N HIS A 3 13.74 45.23 5.09
CA HIS A 3 13.14 44.47 3.99
C HIS A 3 12.72 43.13 4.53
N LEU A 4 11.39 42.91 4.69
CA LEU A 4 10.85 41.60 4.89
C LEU A 4 11.08 40.82 3.60
N GLU A 5 11.99 39.86 3.61
CA GLU A 5 12.09 38.87 2.54
C GLU A 5 10.70 38.22 2.35
N PRO A 6 10.20 38.11 1.12
CA PRO A 6 8.95 37.40 0.89
C PRO A 6 9.10 35.97 1.44
N LEU A 7 8.14 35.59 2.31
CA LEU A 7 8.03 34.21 2.76
C LEU A 7 8.06 33.29 1.54
N PRO A 8 8.86 32.21 1.55
CA PRO A 8 8.90 31.28 0.44
C PRO A 8 7.46 30.83 0.15
N GLU A 9 7.04 30.99 -1.11
CA GLU A 9 5.76 30.51 -1.60
C GLU A 9 5.54 29.10 -1.05
N ALA A 10 4.42 28.88 -0.35
CA ALA A 10 4.06 27.59 0.18
C ALA A 10 4.06 26.61 -1.01
N LYS A 11 5.10 25.79 -1.10
CA LYS A 11 5.23 24.79 -2.15
C LYS A 11 3.94 23.96 -2.11
N ASP A 12 3.28 23.77 -3.25
CA ASP A 12 2.17 22.85 -3.48
C ASP A 12 2.61 21.38 -3.30
N GLN A 13 3.30 21.10 -2.20
CA GLN A 13 3.93 19.83 -1.92
C GLN A 13 3.06 19.04 -0.95
N ILE A 14 2.76 17.80 -1.33
CA ILE A 14 2.06 16.86 -0.45
C ILE A 14 2.99 16.60 0.74
N PHE A 15 2.51 16.81 1.95
CA PHE A 15 3.29 16.83 3.21
C PHE A 15 4.17 15.57 3.41
N ASP A 16 3.71 14.40 2.96
CA ASP A 16 4.42 13.12 3.10
C ASP A 16 5.20 12.70 1.84
N ALA A 17 5.33 13.59 0.84
CA ALA A 17 6.19 13.37 -0.31
C ALA A 17 7.64 13.78 0.02
N VAL A 18 8.60 13.00 -0.49
CA VAL A 18 10.02 13.32 -0.38
C VAL A 18 10.34 14.58 -1.18
N ASP A 19 11.11 15.50 -0.59
CA ASP A 19 11.58 16.71 -1.31
C ASP A 19 12.37 16.32 -2.56
N ASN A 20 12.14 17.05 -3.66
CA ASN A 20 12.82 16.82 -4.93
C ASN A 20 12.69 15.38 -5.47
N ASN A 21 11.55 14.72 -5.19
CA ASN A 21 11.29 13.40 -5.74
C ASN A 21 11.26 13.42 -7.27
N TRP A 22 11.51 12.26 -7.89
CA TRP A 22 11.62 12.14 -9.35
C TRP A 22 10.34 12.53 -10.10
N VAL A 23 9.16 12.40 -9.48
CA VAL A 23 7.88 12.77 -10.08
C VAL A 23 7.80 14.28 -10.27
N ASP A 24 8.24 15.05 -9.27
CA ASP A 24 8.20 16.51 -9.33
C ASP A 24 9.32 17.09 -10.20
N VAL A 25 10.48 16.41 -10.27
CA VAL A 25 11.64 16.92 -11.01
C VAL A 25 11.60 16.48 -12.47
N HIS A 26 11.36 15.19 -12.76
CA HIS A 26 11.56 14.61 -14.10
C HIS A 26 10.29 14.25 -14.84
N ALA A 27 9.16 13.97 -14.13
CA ALA A 27 7.95 13.54 -14.81
C ALA A 27 7.27 14.71 -15.56
N PRO A 28 6.66 14.43 -16.74
CA PRO A 28 5.86 15.42 -17.46
C PRO A 28 4.72 15.97 -16.57
N ILE A 29 4.47 17.28 -16.64
CA ILE A 29 3.50 17.97 -15.78
C ILE A 29 2.11 17.29 -15.81
N TRP A 30 1.64 16.88 -16.98
CA TRP A 30 0.33 16.23 -17.14
C TRP A 30 0.23 14.87 -16.43
N SER A 31 1.33 14.15 -16.25
CA SER A 31 1.36 12.81 -15.62
C SER A 31 1.54 12.87 -14.10
N ARG A 32 2.11 13.97 -13.58
CA ARG A 32 2.43 14.11 -12.14
C ARG A 32 1.26 13.78 -11.21
N PRO A 33 0.03 14.30 -11.44
CA PRO A 33 -1.09 14.00 -10.55
C PRO A 33 -1.45 12.51 -10.52
N PHE A 34 -1.34 11.80 -11.66
CA PHE A 34 -1.59 10.36 -11.74
C PHE A 34 -0.48 9.53 -11.07
N LEU A 35 0.77 9.93 -11.24
CA LEU A 35 1.91 9.30 -10.56
C LEU A 35 1.84 9.51 -9.03
N LYS A 36 1.38 10.68 -8.58
CA LYS A 36 1.12 10.96 -7.16
C LYS A 36 -0.05 10.14 -6.62
N LEU A 37 -1.12 9.90 -7.39
CA LEU A 37 -2.17 8.94 -7.03
C LEU A 37 -1.61 7.53 -6.81
N SER A 38 -0.65 7.12 -7.66
CA SER A 38 0.02 5.81 -7.56
C SER A 38 1.14 5.79 -6.51
N ARG A 39 1.37 6.87 -5.76
CA ARG A 39 2.44 6.99 -4.74
C ARG A 39 3.85 6.73 -5.30
N MET A 40 4.09 7.08 -6.58
CA MET A 40 5.40 6.95 -7.22
C MET A 40 6.42 7.97 -6.69
N ASP A 41 5.94 9.03 -6.05
CA ASP A 41 6.71 10.05 -5.32
C ASP A 41 7.24 9.54 -3.95
N ARG A 42 6.75 8.38 -3.48
CA ARG A 42 7.09 7.76 -2.19
C ARG A 42 7.01 6.23 -2.28
N PRO A 43 8.05 5.56 -2.79
CA PRO A 43 8.00 4.14 -3.18
C PRO A 43 8.02 3.15 -2.01
N ILE A 44 8.18 3.61 -0.75
CA ILE A 44 8.31 2.71 0.40
C ILE A 44 7.16 1.70 0.49
N GLY A 45 5.92 2.13 0.23
CA GLY A 45 4.76 1.23 0.26
C GLY A 45 4.77 0.19 -0.87
N THR A 46 5.45 0.45 -1.98
CA THR A 46 5.66 -0.55 -3.04
C THR A 46 6.62 -1.65 -2.57
N TRP A 47 7.69 -1.29 -1.87
CA TRP A 47 8.59 -2.25 -1.26
C TRP A 47 7.90 -3.11 -0.20
N LEU A 48 7.06 -2.51 0.65
CA LEU A 48 6.28 -3.23 1.65
C LEU A 48 5.29 -4.23 1.04
N LEU A 49 4.83 -4.00 -0.19
CA LEU A 49 3.98 -4.94 -0.93
C LEU A 49 4.81 -5.98 -1.70
N LEU A 50 5.97 -5.61 -2.22
CA LEU A 50 6.82 -6.46 -3.07
C LEU A 50 7.63 -7.48 -2.26
N LEU A 51 8.24 -7.06 -1.15
CA LEU A 51 9.09 -7.94 -0.35
C LEU A 51 8.36 -9.21 0.11
N PRO A 52 7.10 -9.17 0.59
CA PRO A 52 6.32 -10.36 0.88
C PRO A 52 6.18 -11.32 -0.34
N CYS A 53 6.01 -10.78 -1.56
CA CYS A 53 5.96 -11.60 -2.77
C CYS A 53 7.30 -12.36 -2.96
N TRP A 54 8.42 -11.66 -2.86
CA TRP A 54 9.73 -12.28 -3.03
C TRP A 54 10.06 -13.29 -1.92
N TRP A 55 9.67 -13.03 -0.67
CA TRP A 55 9.80 -14.03 0.40
C TRP A 55 8.99 -15.29 0.10
N GLY A 56 7.73 -15.12 -0.34
CA GLY A 56 6.89 -16.26 -0.74
C GLY A 56 7.50 -17.08 -1.89
N LEU A 57 8.00 -16.38 -2.91
CA LEU A 57 8.69 -17.01 -4.03
C LEU A 57 9.92 -17.79 -3.58
N LEU A 58 10.78 -17.19 -2.76
CA LEU A 58 12.02 -17.83 -2.27
C LEU A 58 11.71 -19.09 -1.47
N ILE A 59 10.72 -19.05 -0.56
CA ILE A 59 10.29 -20.27 0.16
C ILE A 59 9.69 -21.29 -0.81
N GLY A 60 8.98 -20.87 -1.86
CA GLY A 60 8.48 -21.75 -2.92
C GLY A 60 9.63 -22.47 -3.66
N ILE A 61 10.68 -21.76 -4.02
CA ILE A 61 11.88 -22.34 -4.64
C ILE A 61 12.58 -23.33 -3.71
N LEU A 62 12.73 -22.98 -2.42
CA LEU A 62 13.30 -23.90 -1.41
C LEU A 62 12.45 -25.16 -1.25
N ASN A 63 11.14 -25.04 -1.31
CA ASN A 63 10.23 -26.19 -1.22
C ASN A 63 10.32 -27.11 -2.45
N THR A 64 10.57 -26.58 -3.64
CA THR A 64 10.74 -27.36 -4.88
C THR A 64 12.16 -27.89 -5.07
N GLY A 65 13.12 -27.43 -4.28
CA GLY A 65 14.52 -27.88 -4.27
C GLY A 65 15.43 -27.25 -5.32
N SER A 66 14.90 -26.55 -6.32
CA SER A 66 15.70 -25.86 -7.34
C SER A 66 14.93 -24.74 -8.02
N PRO A 67 15.61 -23.63 -8.39
CA PRO A 67 14.99 -22.55 -9.15
C PRO A 67 14.68 -23.01 -10.57
N LYS A 68 13.54 -22.53 -11.09
CA LYS A 68 13.07 -22.76 -12.47
C LYS A 68 13.10 -21.43 -13.24
N LEU A 69 13.17 -21.51 -14.56
CA LEU A 69 13.12 -20.30 -15.40
C LEU A 69 11.83 -19.48 -15.15
N ASN A 70 10.72 -20.16 -14.87
CA ASN A 70 9.46 -19.53 -14.53
C ASN A 70 9.51 -18.69 -13.24
N ASP A 71 10.38 -19.03 -12.28
CA ASP A 71 10.54 -18.28 -11.03
C ASP A 71 11.12 -16.88 -11.28
N LEU A 72 11.97 -16.74 -12.31
CA LEU A 72 12.44 -15.41 -12.76
C LEU A 72 11.28 -14.55 -13.29
N TRP A 73 10.37 -15.17 -14.05
CA TRP A 73 9.17 -14.46 -14.52
C TRP A 73 8.26 -14.06 -13.36
N ILE A 74 8.06 -14.94 -12.37
CA ILE A 74 7.28 -14.64 -11.16
C ILE A 74 7.94 -13.49 -10.39
N PHE A 75 9.26 -13.49 -10.24
CA PHE A 75 10.02 -12.43 -9.57
C PHE A 75 9.77 -11.06 -10.22
N VAL A 76 9.91 -10.96 -11.54
CA VAL A 76 9.69 -9.74 -12.31
C VAL A 76 8.20 -9.37 -12.33
N GLY A 77 7.32 -10.34 -12.56
CA GLY A 77 5.87 -10.14 -12.59
C GLY A 77 5.33 -9.60 -11.25
N CYS A 78 5.85 -10.10 -10.12
CA CYS A 78 5.54 -9.58 -8.79
C CYS A 78 6.02 -8.12 -8.62
N ALA A 79 7.21 -7.77 -9.14
CA ALA A 79 7.73 -6.41 -9.04
C ALA A 79 6.84 -5.42 -9.81
N VAL A 80 6.50 -5.73 -11.06
CA VAL A 80 5.60 -4.89 -11.86
C VAL A 80 4.19 -4.88 -11.26
N GLY A 81 3.68 -6.05 -10.84
CA GLY A 81 2.39 -6.21 -10.18
C GLY A 81 2.27 -5.39 -8.91
N ALA A 82 3.33 -5.35 -8.07
CA ALA A 82 3.35 -4.57 -6.84
C ALA A 82 3.25 -3.05 -7.12
N VAL A 83 3.96 -2.54 -8.13
CA VAL A 83 3.84 -1.13 -8.55
C VAL A 83 2.41 -0.82 -9.00
N LEU A 84 1.84 -1.64 -9.86
CA LEU A 84 0.49 -1.44 -10.42
C LEU A 84 -0.59 -1.55 -9.34
N MET A 85 -0.55 -2.61 -8.52
CA MET A 85 -1.54 -2.83 -7.46
C MET A 85 -1.41 -1.83 -6.32
N ARG A 86 -0.17 -1.37 -6.00
CA ARG A 86 0.03 -0.26 -5.07
C ARG A 86 -0.65 1.01 -5.59
N GLY A 87 -0.44 1.35 -6.86
CA GLY A 87 -1.07 2.51 -7.48
C GLY A 87 -2.59 2.41 -7.51
N SER A 88 -3.12 1.26 -7.92
CA SER A 88 -4.56 0.99 -7.93
C SER A 88 -5.18 1.07 -6.52
N GLY A 89 -4.58 0.39 -5.53
CA GLY A 89 -5.07 0.38 -4.15
C GLY A 89 -5.01 1.77 -3.48
N CYS A 90 -3.96 2.55 -3.71
CA CYS A 90 -3.88 3.92 -3.21
C CYS A 90 -4.93 4.82 -3.84
N THR A 91 -5.16 4.68 -5.14
CA THR A 91 -6.20 5.45 -5.83
C THR A 91 -7.59 5.08 -5.32
N TRP A 92 -7.85 3.78 -5.07
CA TRP A 92 -9.08 3.30 -4.43
C TRP A 92 -9.29 3.94 -3.05
N ASN A 93 -8.24 3.96 -2.23
CA ASN A 93 -8.29 4.62 -0.92
C ASN A 93 -8.61 6.11 -1.04
N ASP A 94 -7.90 6.84 -1.91
CA ASP A 94 -8.09 8.29 -2.11
C ASP A 94 -9.50 8.62 -2.62
N ILE A 95 -10.09 7.78 -3.48
CA ILE A 95 -11.48 7.95 -3.94
C ILE A 95 -12.45 7.83 -2.76
N ASN A 96 -12.26 6.83 -1.88
CA ASN A 96 -13.16 6.60 -0.75
C ASN A 96 -13.00 7.65 0.36
N ASP A 97 -11.76 8.10 0.59
CA ASP A 97 -11.43 9.03 1.67
C ASP A 97 -11.47 10.50 1.25
N ARG A 98 -11.80 10.84 0.00
CA ARG A 98 -11.74 12.21 -0.55
C ARG A 98 -12.40 13.28 0.32
N LYS A 99 -13.50 12.95 1.03
CA LYS A 99 -14.19 13.87 1.93
C LYS A 99 -13.47 14.06 3.27
N ILE A 100 -12.79 13.03 3.73
CA ILE A 100 -11.98 13.03 4.94
C ILE A 100 -10.68 13.78 4.65
N ASP A 101 -9.99 13.38 3.58
CA ASP A 101 -8.72 13.95 3.13
C ASP A 101 -8.80 15.48 2.88
N ALA A 102 -9.94 15.97 2.41
CA ALA A 102 -10.17 17.41 2.22
C ALA A 102 -10.20 18.23 3.52
N LYS A 103 -10.44 17.58 4.67
CA LYS A 103 -10.53 18.23 5.99
C LYS A 103 -9.21 18.18 6.77
N VAL A 104 -8.28 17.29 6.40
CA VAL A 104 -7.02 17.06 7.09
C VAL A 104 -5.90 17.86 6.39
N ALA A 105 -5.16 18.67 7.15
CA ALA A 105 -4.13 19.57 6.61
C ALA A 105 -3.08 18.83 5.76
N ARG A 106 -2.67 17.62 6.20
CA ARG A 106 -1.67 16.79 5.53
C ARG A 106 -2.14 16.24 4.17
N THR A 107 -3.43 15.96 4.00
CA THR A 107 -3.97 15.24 2.84
C THR A 107 -4.78 16.10 1.87
N LYS A 108 -5.15 17.33 2.25
CA LYS A 108 -5.95 18.25 1.42
C LYS A 108 -5.32 18.57 0.05
N LEU A 109 -3.98 18.49 -0.07
CA LEU A 109 -3.25 18.73 -1.32
C LEU A 109 -3.12 17.47 -2.19
N ARG A 110 -3.66 16.31 -1.78
CA ARG A 110 -3.71 15.12 -2.65
C ARG A 110 -4.50 15.40 -3.93
N PRO A 111 -4.21 14.67 -5.03
CA PRO A 111 -4.76 15.00 -6.35
C PRO A 111 -6.30 15.05 -6.44
N ILE A 112 -7.02 14.23 -5.68
CA ILE A 112 -8.51 14.24 -5.70
C ILE A 112 -9.08 15.37 -4.84
N PRO A 113 -8.69 15.52 -3.54
CA PRO A 113 -9.18 16.63 -2.72
C PRO A 113 -8.86 18.02 -3.28
N SER A 114 -7.64 18.19 -3.86
CA SER A 114 -7.21 19.45 -4.47
C SER A 114 -7.92 19.77 -5.81
N GLY A 115 -8.66 18.81 -6.39
CA GLY A 115 -9.30 18.96 -7.69
C GLY A 115 -8.38 18.77 -8.89
N SER A 116 -7.08 18.45 -8.70
CA SER A 116 -6.13 18.23 -9.80
C SER A 116 -6.51 17.03 -10.66
N VAL A 117 -7.19 16.03 -10.09
CA VAL A 117 -7.73 14.87 -10.80
C VAL A 117 -9.19 14.65 -10.39
N SER A 118 -10.09 14.56 -11.38
CA SER A 118 -11.47 14.21 -11.10
C SER A 118 -11.60 12.73 -10.69
N VAL A 119 -12.63 12.41 -9.87
CA VAL A 119 -12.92 11.03 -9.43
C VAL A 119 -13.04 10.07 -10.61
N LYS A 120 -13.65 10.49 -11.72
CA LYS A 120 -13.79 9.66 -12.94
C LYS A 120 -12.44 9.33 -13.57
N LYS A 121 -11.54 10.32 -13.70
CA LYS A 121 -10.19 10.10 -14.22
C LYS A 121 -9.37 9.22 -13.28
N ALA A 122 -9.48 9.42 -11.97
CA ALA A 122 -8.83 8.59 -10.97
C ALA A 122 -9.33 7.13 -11.03
N ALA A 123 -10.65 6.91 -11.16
CA ALA A 123 -11.22 5.57 -11.30
C ALA A 123 -10.75 4.88 -12.61
N PHE A 124 -10.70 5.60 -13.72
CA PHE A 124 -10.13 5.06 -14.97
C PHE A 124 -8.66 4.66 -14.81
N TRP A 125 -7.85 5.51 -14.18
CA TRP A 125 -6.43 5.24 -13.90
C TRP A 125 -6.26 4.01 -13.01
N MET A 126 -7.07 3.89 -11.95
CA MET A 126 -7.11 2.74 -11.05
C MET A 126 -7.40 1.45 -11.80
N VAL A 127 -8.47 1.44 -12.61
CA VAL A 127 -8.88 0.25 -13.38
C VAL A 127 -7.82 -0.12 -14.41
N ALA A 128 -7.22 0.85 -15.10
CA ALA A 128 -6.16 0.58 -16.07
C ALA A 128 -4.97 -0.14 -15.42
N GLN A 129 -4.53 0.31 -14.24
CA GLN A 129 -3.45 -0.37 -13.49
C GLN A 129 -3.86 -1.78 -13.04
N ALA A 130 -5.09 -1.94 -12.54
CA ALA A 130 -5.60 -3.25 -12.12
C ALA A 130 -5.70 -4.23 -13.30
N LEU A 131 -6.12 -3.78 -14.48
CA LEU A 131 -6.16 -4.61 -15.68
C LEU A 131 -4.76 -5.01 -16.16
N MET A 132 -3.78 -4.10 -16.13
CA MET A 132 -2.39 -4.45 -16.45
C MET A 132 -1.84 -5.49 -15.45
N ALA A 133 -2.11 -5.35 -14.16
CA ALA A 133 -1.73 -6.34 -13.16
C ALA A 133 -2.45 -7.68 -13.38
N LEU A 134 -3.72 -7.67 -13.80
CA LEU A 134 -4.47 -8.86 -14.15
C LEU A 134 -3.85 -9.61 -15.33
N PHE A 135 -3.39 -8.92 -16.38
CA PHE A 135 -2.70 -9.57 -17.49
C PHE A 135 -1.44 -10.32 -17.03
N ILE A 136 -0.67 -9.74 -16.10
CA ILE A 136 0.49 -10.43 -15.51
C ILE A 136 0.03 -11.64 -14.70
N LEU A 137 -0.99 -11.48 -13.83
CA LEU A 137 -1.53 -12.56 -13.01
C LEU A 137 -2.00 -13.75 -13.85
N LEU A 138 -2.65 -13.51 -15.00
CA LEU A 138 -3.16 -14.55 -15.88
C LEU A 138 -2.04 -15.37 -16.56
N THR A 139 -0.78 -14.93 -16.48
CA THR A 139 0.37 -15.73 -16.92
C THR A 139 0.86 -16.72 -15.86
N PHE A 140 0.38 -16.63 -14.65
CA PHE A 140 0.73 -17.56 -13.56
C PHE A 140 -0.17 -18.81 -13.60
N ASN A 141 0.08 -19.74 -12.68
CA ASN A 141 -0.73 -20.94 -12.58
C ASN A 141 -2.12 -20.66 -11.96
N THR A 142 -3.03 -21.63 -12.11
CA THR A 142 -4.43 -21.51 -11.68
C THR A 142 -4.57 -21.19 -10.19
N THR A 143 -3.74 -21.76 -9.32
CA THR A 143 -3.80 -21.50 -7.87
C THR A 143 -3.45 -20.04 -7.56
N ALA A 144 -2.42 -19.49 -8.20
CA ALA A 144 -2.05 -18.10 -8.04
C ALA A 144 -3.13 -17.15 -8.60
N ILE A 145 -3.76 -17.50 -9.73
CA ILE A 145 -4.87 -16.74 -10.31
C ILE A 145 -6.05 -16.69 -9.32
N ILE A 146 -6.45 -17.82 -8.76
CA ILE A 146 -7.54 -17.88 -7.76
C ILE A 146 -7.18 -16.99 -6.55
N LEU A 147 -5.98 -17.13 -6.01
CA LEU A 147 -5.50 -16.30 -4.90
C LEU A 147 -5.49 -14.81 -5.24
N GLY A 148 -5.13 -14.44 -6.48
CA GLY A 148 -5.16 -13.06 -6.95
C GLY A 148 -6.59 -12.48 -6.96
N PHE A 149 -7.59 -13.25 -7.40
CA PHE A 149 -8.99 -12.82 -7.32
C PHE A 149 -9.49 -12.72 -5.87
N ILE A 150 -9.13 -13.65 -5.00
CA ILE A 150 -9.49 -13.59 -3.57
C ILE A 150 -8.85 -12.35 -2.91
N ALA A 151 -7.64 -11.93 -3.31
CA ALA A 151 -6.96 -10.75 -2.81
C ALA A 151 -7.75 -9.45 -3.02
N ILE A 152 -8.63 -9.39 -4.02
CA ILE A 152 -9.48 -8.21 -4.26
C ILE A 152 -10.36 -7.92 -3.04
N LEU A 153 -10.81 -8.93 -2.31
CA LEU A 153 -11.68 -8.77 -1.15
C LEU A 153 -11.02 -7.96 -0.01
N PRO A 154 -9.85 -8.36 0.54
CA PRO A 154 -9.18 -7.57 1.57
C PRO A 154 -8.74 -6.18 1.05
N VAL A 155 -8.32 -6.06 -0.21
CA VAL A 155 -7.97 -4.76 -0.81
C VAL A 155 -9.18 -3.84 -0.90
N ALA A 156 -10.36 -4.35 -1.23
CA ALA A 156 -11.59 -3.57 -1.29
C ALA A 156 -12.06 -3.12 0.10
N ILE A 157 -11.90 -3.96 1.12
CA ILE A 157 -12.41 -3.71 2.48
C ILE A 157 -11.51 -2.77 3.28
N TYR A 158 -10.17 -2.87 3.14
CA TYR A 158 -9.24 -2.21 4.04
C TYR A 158 -9.44 -0.68 4.19
N PRO A 159 -9.81 0.11 3.15
CA PRO A 159 -10.02 1.56 3.32
C PRO A 159 -11.20 1.89 4.25
N PHE A 160 -12.16 0.97 4.37
CA PHE A 160 -13.32 1.13 5.23
C PHE A 160 -13.06 0.67 6.67
N ALA A 161 -12.02 -0.12 6.92
CA ALA A 161 -11.72 -0.70 8.22
C ALA A 161 -11.66 0.35 9.33
N LYS A 162 -11.03 1.50 9.09
CA LYS A 162 -10.95 2.62 10.03
C LYS A 162 -12.31 3.24 10.44
N ARG A 163 -13.41 2.89 9.74
CA ARG A 163 -14.77 3.37 10.05
C ARG A 163 -15.51 2.46 11.02
N PHE A 164 -15.19 1.15 11.05
CA PHE A 164 -15.92 0.18 11.86
C PHE A 164 -15.05 -0.52 12.92
N THR A 165 -13.72 -0.60 12.76
CA THR A 165 -12.83 -1.28 13.72
C THR A 165 -11.68 -0.39 14.19
N TRP A 166 -11.17 -0.66 15.40
CA TRP A 166 -9.96 -0.06 15.95
C TRP A 166 -8.66 -0.70 15.44
N TRP A 167 -8.78 -1.77 14.61
CA TRP A 167 -7.68 -2.56 14.06
C TRP A 167 -7.57 -2.45 12.54
N PRO A 168 -7.63 -1.23 11.91
CA PRO A 168 -7.50 -1.11 10.46
C PRO A 168 -6.16 -1.64 9.95
N GLN A 169 -5.09 -1.57 10.76
CA GLN A 169 -3.76 -2.08 10.47
C GLN A 169 -3.73 -3.59 10.22
N PHE A 170 -4.63 -4.35 10.87
CA PHE A 170 -4.79 -5.79 10.64
C PHE A 170 -5.30 -6.06 9.20
N PHE A 171 -6.29 -5.32 8.74
CA PHE A 171 -6.80 -5.41 7.37
C PHE A 171 -5.77 -5.02 6.34
N LEU A 172 -4.96 -3.99 6.64
CA LEU A 172 -3.82 -3.62 5.82
C LEU A 172 -2.79 -4.74 5.77
N GLY A 173 -2.47 -5.36 6.91
CA GLY A 173 -1.56 -6.50 7.01
C GLY A 173 -2.00 -7.68 6.16
N ILE A 174 -3.28 -8.03 6.20
CA ILE A 174 -3.87 -9.07 5.33
C ILE A 174 -3.62 -8.73 3.85
N ALA A 175 -3.95 -7.51 3.42
CA ALA A 175 -3.83 -7.10 2.03
C ALA A 175 -2.36 -7.02 1.55
N PHE A 176 -1.46 -6.45 2.36
CA PHE A 176 -0.07 -6.22 1.98
C PHE A 176 0.76 -7.50 1.91
N ASN A 177 0.51 -8.43 2.83
CA ASN A 177 1.27 -9.68 2.89
C ASN A 177 0.66 -10.79 2.01
N TRP A 178 -0.48 -10.56 1.36
CA TRP A 178 -1.10 -11.55 0.47
C TRP A 178 -0.15 -12.06 -0.62
N GLY A 179 0.81 -11.22 -1.00
CA GLY A 179 1.86 -11.55 -1.95
C GLY A 179 2.69 -12.78 -1.57
N VAL A 180 2.84 -13.11 -0.27
CA VAL A 180 3.49 -14.34 0.20
C VAL A 180 2.77 -15.56 -0.36
N LEU A 181 1.45 -15.62 -0.17
CA LEU A 181 0.62 -16.74 -0.61
C LEU A 181 0.60 -16.86 -2.14
N LEU A 182 0.42 -15.71 -2.81
CA LEU A 182 0.31 -15.66 -4.26
C LEU A 182 1.62 -16.10 -4.94
N ALA A 183 2.77 -15.54 -4.55
CA ALA A 183 4.04 -15.84 -5.18
C ALA A 183 4.55 -17.25 -4.85
N PHE A 184 4.32 -17.73 -3.62
CA PHE A 184 4.57 -19.13 -3.25
C PHE A 184 3.75 -20.07 -4.15
N ALA A 185 2.44 -19.84 -4.26
CA ALA A 185 1.57 -20.67 -5.10
C ALA A 185 1.93 -20.58 -6.58
N ALA A 186 2.37 -19.42 -7.07
CA ALA A 186 2.82 -19.25 -8.45
C ALA A 186 4.03 -20.16 -8.79
N SER A 187 4.95 -20.37 -7.84
CA SER A 187 6.10 -21.26 -8.00
C SER A 187 5.78 -22.75 -7.79
N THR A 188 4.87 -23.07 -6.85
CA THR A 188 4.63 -24.45 -6.37
C THR A 188 3.30 -25.06 -6.82
N ASN A 189 2.32 -24.23 -7.18
CA ASN A 189 0.91 -24.57 -7.48
C ASN A 189 0.08 -25.05 -6.28
N PHE A 190 0.56 -24.94 -5.06
CA PHE A 190 -0.14 -25.28 -3.80
C PHE A 190 0.32 -24.37 -2.67
N LEU A 191 -0.26 -24.51 -1.47
CA LEU A 191 0.17 -23.81 -0.26
C LEU A 191 0.65 -24.83 0.79
N THR A 192 1.62 -24.41 1.61
CA THR A 192 2.17 -25.21 2.72
C THR A 192 2.23 -24.41 4.01
N TRP A 193 2.38 -25.07 5.14
CA TRP A 193 2.47 -24.42 6.45
C TRP A 193 3.56 -23.34 6.55
N PRO A 194 4.80 -23.54 6.04
CA PRO A 194 5.81 -22.47 6.05
C PRO A 194 5.35 -21.18 5.39
N CYS A 195 4.64 -21.27 4.25
CA CYS A 195 4.09 -20.12 3.57
C CYS A 195 3.00 -19.40 4.40
N ILE A 196 2.12 -20.18 5.06
CA ILE A 196 1.07 -19.62 5.93
C ILE A 196 1.69 -18.95 7.16
N ILE A 197 2.68 -19.57 7.79
CA ILE A 197 3.38 -18.98 8.94
C ILE A 197 4.06 -17.65 8.53
N LEU A 198 4.75 -17.62 7.39
CA LEU A 198 5.35 -16.39 6.88
C LEU A 198 4.31 -15.29 6.61
N TYR A 199 3.15 -15.66 6.06
CA TYR A 199 2.04 -14.72 5.85
C TYR A 199 1.55 -14.13 7.17
N LEU A 200 1.36 -14.96 8.21
CA LEU A 200 0.95 -14.49 9.54
C LEU A 200 2.02 -13.61 10.19
N ALA A 201 3.30 -13.98 10.06
CA ALA A 201 4.42 -13.15 10.53
C ALA A 201 4.44 -11.79 9.81
N GLY A 202 4.18 -11.75 8.50
CA GLY A 202 4.05 -10.50 7.74
C GLY A 202 2.90 -9.63 8.23
N ILE A 203 1.74 -10.21 8.58
CA ILE A 203 0.63 -9.47 9.19
C ILE A 203 1.06 -8.86 10.53
N SER A 204 1.72 -9.62 11.39
CA SER A 204 2.23 -9.15 12.68
C SER A 204 3.24 -8.01 12.49
N TRP A 205 4.14 -8.14 11.52
CA TRP A 205 5.08 -7.08 11.15
C TRP A 205 4.36 -5.80 10.68
N THR A 206 3.31 -5.94 9.86
CA THR A 206 2.50 -4.80 9.42
C THR A 206 1.79 -4.12 10.58
N LEU A 207 1.20 -4.89 11.49
CA LEU A 207 0.60 -4.36 12.71
C LEU A 207 1.60 -3.56 13.53
N PHE A 208 2.82 -4.05 13.65
CA PHE A 208 3.89 -3.37 14.38
C PHE A 208 4.24 -2.02 13.76
N TYR A 209 4.71 -1.99 12.51
CA TYR A 209 5.19 -0.74 11.93
C TYR A 209 4.06 0.26 11.63
N ASP A 210 2.89 -0.22 11.21
CA ASP A 210 1.78 0.66 10.85
C ASP A 210 1.09 1.26 12.10
N THR A 211 1.14 0.57 13.25
CA THR A 211 0.74 1.17 14.53
C THR A 211 1.66 2.33 14.91
N ILE A 212 2.98 2.19 14.70
CA ILE A 212 3.93 3.30 14.93
C ILE A 212 3.63 4.45 13.97
N TYR A 213 3.44 4.13 12.70
CA TYR A 213 3.13 5.12 11.66
C TYR A 213 1.82 5.89 11.95
N ALA A 214 0.79 5.20 12.45
CA ALA A 214 -0.50 5.80 12.78
C ALA A 214 -0.44 6.85 13.89
N HIS A 215 0.64 6.90 14.70
CA HIS A 215 0.82 7.95 15.71
C HIS A 215 1.04 9.33 15.09
N GLN A 216 1.49 9.44 13.85
CA GLN A 216 1.65 10.71 13.15
C GLN A 216 0.31 11.42 12.90
N ASP A 217 -0.76 10.65 12.76
CA ASP A 217 -2.10 11.17 12.45
C ASP A 217 -3.08 11.07 13.64
N LYS A 218 -2.60 10.64 14.83
CA LYS A 218 -3.44 10.33 15.98
C LYS A 218 -4.41 11.46 16.36
N GLU A 219 -3.94 12.70 16.36
CA GLU A 219 -4.75 13.87 16.73
C GLU A 219 -5.78 14.20 15.63
N ASP A 220 -5.35 14.23 14.37
CA ASP A 220 -6.24 14.48 13.24
C ASP A 220 -7.29 13.37 13.08
N ASP A 221 -6.90 12.11 13.25
CA ASP A 221 -7.78 10.95 13.21
C ASP A 221 -8.86 11.01 14.30
N ALA A 222 -8.48 11.43 15.52
CA ALA A 222 -9.41 11.60 16.62
C ALA A 222 -10.44 12.72 16.34
N LEU A 223 -9.99 13.85 15.75
CA LEU A 223 -10.86 14.97 15.39
C LEU A 223 -11.86 14.62 14.29
N VAL A 224 -11.45 13.80 13.32
CA VAL A 224 -12.31 13.39 12.19
C VAL A 224 -13.17 12.16 12.53
N GLY A 225 -12.91 11.50 13.67
CA GLY A 225 -13.67 10.36 14.16
C GLY A 225 -13.34 9.04 13.46
N VAL A 226 -12.12 8.89 12.90
CA VAL A 226 -11.63 7.62 12.39
C VAL A 226 -10.93 6.82 13.50
N LYS A 227 -10.94 5.49 13.37
CA LYS A 227 -10.40 4.56 14.36
C LYS A 227 -9.01 4.08 13.94
N SER A 228 -8.09 3.96 14.90
CA SER A 228 -6.76 3.39 14.68
C SER A 228 -6.24 2.70 15.95
N THR A 229 -5.27 1.80 15.81
CA THR A 229 -4.58 1.19 16.95
C THR A 229 -3.81 2.22 17.77
N ALA A 230 -3.31 3.29 17.16
CA ALA A 230 -2.64 4.38 17.86
C ALA A 230 -3.57 5.12 18.85
N ILE A 231 -4.84 5.28 18.50
CA ILE A 231 -5.86 5.86 19.40
C ILE A 231 -6.25 4.83 20.45
N LEU A 232 -6.48 3.56 20.05
CA LEU A 232 -6.92 2.49 20.96
C LEU A 232 -5.90 2.20 22.06
N LEU A 233 -4.63 2.08 21.69
CA LEU A 233 -3.56 1.67 22.61
C LEU A 233 -3.02 2.83 23.43
N ALA A 234 -3.10 4.05 22.91
CA ALA A 234 -2.66 5.27 23.57
C ALA A 234 -1.30 5.10 24.30
N ASP A 235 -1.30 5.21 25.64
CA ASP A 235 -0.09 5.08 26.46
C ASP A 235 0.44 3.64 26.55
N SER A 236 -0.39 2.64 26.27
CA SER A 236 -0.03 1.21 26.26
C SER A 236 0.72 0.78 25.00
N THR A 237 0.85 1.66 24.00
CA THR A 237 1.42 1.30 22.67
C THR A 237 2.80 0.67 22.78
N LYS A 238 3.71 1.20 23.63
CA LYS A 238 5.07 0.67 23.77
C LYS A 238 5.07 -0.78 24.29
N SER A 239 4.25 -1.06 25.31
CA SER A 239 4.14 -2.41 25.88
C SER A 239 3.52 -3.39 24.88
N TRP A 240 2.51 -2.95 24.16
CA TRP A 240 1.86 -3.77 23.12
C TRP A 240 2.80 -4.07 21.97
N LEU A 241 3.56 -3.09 21.46
CA LEU A 241 4.55 -3.27 20.41
C LEU A 241 5.64 -4.28 20.83
N PHE A 242 6.09 -4.21 22.06
CA PHE A 242 7.06 -5.17 22.60
C PHE A 242 6.51 -6.60 22.60
N ILE A 243 5.27 -6.80 23.04
CA ILE A 243 4.62 -8.12 23.03
C ILE A 243 4.38 -8.63 21.62
N SER A 244 4.07 -7.76 20.66
CA SER A 244 3.80 -8.15 19.26
C SER A 244 5.05 -8.58 18.48
N LEU A 245 6.26 -8.36 19.03
CA LEU A 245 7.53 -8.82 18.47
C LEU A 245 7.96 -10.20 18.97
N LEU A 246 7.36 -10.71 20.05
CA LEU A 246 7.63 -12.03 20.63
C LEU A 246 6.74 -13.09 19.98
#